data_0bd17fbfb5d8595393194904221fe288
#
_entry.id   0bd17fbfb5d8595393194904221fe288
#
_cell.length_a   1.000
_cell.length_b   1.000
_cell.length_c   1.000
_cell.angle_alpha   90.00
_cell.angle_beta   90.00
_cell.angle_gamma   90.00
#
_symmetry.space_group_name_H-M   'P 1'
#
loop_
_entity.id
_entity.type
_entity.pdbx_description
1 polymer ?
#
loop_
_entity_poly.entity_id
_entity_poly.type
_entity_poly.pdbx_seq_one_letter_code
_entity_poly.pdbx_strand_id
1 'polypeptide(L)'
;MNSFPLNHNDASYSQDARLYKGISSEKRLIKLTTIPQVLSSLELYANDLPALTWYGSNDERLHLNYEILLSEIRKVVHWLRMHHRIVCGDRVIVISSNCPEVYVLQIALMSLGAITVPVNNNESPMVFEKIVDKVNPKKILTGRDVESNLNSVISSKDNIPTIPFAYGEPTNDHKWDDSGVNADDPAVILFTSGTTSAPKGVCLSHYNLLVNAEGLGQVHNHSVNNVHMCIMPLFHANAFGFSLIGSLYAKNHVVLCSGLPGITFWKILKDNFINIVSLSPEIIRVLTEIHIPGEDFPSLRYVVSAAAPLPKKLATDFIKKTGIKIHQGYGLSECVNFAATVPWNISEKVFEDILNKWQVPSIGASLFGCTLDVLNKDGVQAANEEEGEIVVTGHTIMLGYWGDDEETSLALKGGMLHTGDLGFFSEINGEKFFFVTGRKKEIIIRYGENISPLTIEAELYKLRKIGFFAITGFFNESSGEEIGLYILANYTSENLNFIRHIIKSCPSRYKPRVVIFGKEKIPATPTGKIKRSILAERFKDFSKKSFGSDPVFIKE
;
A
#
# COMPACT_ATOMS: atom_id res chain seq x y z
N MET A 1 -20.83 13.55 -22.64
CA MET A 1 -19.82 12.49 -22.74
C MET A 1 -18.45 13.15 -22.64
N ASN A 2 -17.90 13.26 -21.46
CA ASN A 2 -16.52 13.75 -21.29
C ASN A 2 -15.64 12.51 -21.47
N SER A 3 -15.03 12.37 -22.65
CA SER A 3 -14.05 11.34 -22.93
C SER A 3 -12.92 11.41 -21.89
N PHE A 4 -12.57 10.28 -21.34
CA PHE A 4 -11.34 10.07 -20.60
C PHE A 4 -10.19 10.76 -21.33
N PRO A 5 -9.34 11.58 -20.67
CA PRO A 5 -8.30 12.35 -21.36
C PRO A 5 -7.10 11.49 -21.83
N LEU A 6 -7.28 10.20 -22.01
CA LEU A 6 -6.31 9.35 -22.70
C LEU A 6 -6.57 9.44 -24.19
N ASN A 7 -5.60 10.00 -24.95
CA ASN A 7 -5.60 9.97 -26.39
C ASN A 7 -5.56 8.50 -26.87
N HIS A 8 -6.64 8.01 -27.44
CA HIS A 8 -6.78 6.62 -27.91
C HIS A 8 -5.76 6.19 -28.99
N ASN A 9 -4.88 7.07 -29.44
CA ASN A 9 -3.93 6.78 -30.53
C ASN A 9 -2.61 6.12 -30.07
N ASP A 10 -2.28 6.09 -28.76
CA ASP A 10 -1.12 5.37 -28.21
C ASP A 10 -1.50 4.13 -27.38
N ALA A 11 -2.67 3.57 -27.68
CA ALA A 11 -3.31 2.50 -26.91
C ALA A 11 -2.55 1.14 -26.89
N SER A 12 -1.55 0.93 -27.74
CA SER A 12 -0.88 -0.38 -27.85
C SER A 12 -0.11 -0.77 -26.59
N TYR A 13 0.68 0.15 -26.00
CA TYR A 13 1.50 -0.17 -24.82
C TYR A 13 0.67 -0.51 -23.58
N SER A 14 -0.46 0.16 -23.39
CA SER A 14 -1.33 -0.09 -22.24
C SER A 14 -2.14 -1.39 -22.39
N GLN A 15 -2.48 -1.79 -23.62
CA GLN A 15 -3.19 -3.04 -23.89
C GLN A 15 -2.29 -4.26 -23.66
N ASP A 16 -1.03 -4.21 -24.09
CA ASP A 16 -0.07 -5.30 -23.91
C ASP A 16 0.25 -5.51 -22.43
N ALA A 17 0.39 -4.44 -21.64
CA ALA A 17 0.60 -4.54 -20.20
C ALA A 17 -0.58 -5.20 -19.45
N ARG A 18 -1.79 -5.19 -20.04
CA ARG A 18 -2.99 -5.81 -19.49
C ARG A 18 -3.25 -7.23 -19.98
N LEU A 19 -2.24 -7.91 -20.47
CA LEU A 19 -2.33 -9.32 -20.82
C LEU A 19 -2.05 -10.18 -19.57
N TYR A 20 -2.96 -11.08 -19.25
CA TYR A 20 -2.76 -12.11 -18.25
C TYR A 20 -2.58 -13.46 -18.92
N LYS A 21 -1.38 -14.02 -18.89
CA LYS A 21 -1.05 -15.29 -19.57
C LYS A 21 -1.53 -15.32 -21.04
N GLY A 22 -1.33 -14.19 -21.75
CA GLY A 22 -1.76 -14.01 -23.14
C GLY A 22 -3.26 -13.73 -23.34
N ILE A 23 -4.05 -13.61 -22.27
CA ILE A 23 -5.48 -13.29 -22.35
C ILE A 23 -5.65 -11.78 -22.21
N SER A 24 -6.27 -11.13 -23.20
CA SER A 24 -6.61 -9.70 -23.16
C SER A 24 -7.66 -9.40 -22.08
N SER A 25 -7.59 -8.21 -21.46
CA SER A 25 -8.56 -7.76 -20.48
C SER A 25 -9.99 -7.62 -21.01
N GLU A 26 -10.18 -7.59 -22.32
CA GLU A 26 -11.50 -7.68 -22.96
C GLU A 26 -12.20 -9.03 -22.66
N LYS A 27 -11.42 -10.10 -22.49
CA LYS A 27 -11.91 -11.40 -22.01
C LYS A 27 -11.89 -11.41 -20.49
N ARG A 28 -13.03 -11.14 -19.89
CA ARG A 28 -13.17 -11.05 -18.44
C ARG A 28 -12.86 -12.40 -17.75
N LEU A 29 -11.99 -12.35 -16.74
CA LEU A 29 -11.59 -13.53 -15.94
C LEU A 29 -12.61 -13.84 -14.85
N ILE A 30 -13.45 -12.88 -14.49
CA ILE A 30 -14.40 -12.93 -13.37
C ILE A 30 -15.81 -12.53 -13.84
N LYS A 31 -16.83 -12.96 -13.09
CA LYS A 31 -18.24 -12.70 -13.43
C LYS A 31 -18.70 -11.30 -13.00
N LEU A 32 -18.36 -10.88 -11.79
CA LEU A 32 -18.72 -9.57 -11.25
C LEU A 32 -17.63 -8.57 -11.63
N THR A 33 -17.92 -7.68 -12.56
CA THR A 33 -16.92 -6.78 -13.17
C THR A 33 -17.10 -5.32 -12.79
N THR A 34 -18.17 -4.98 -12.07
CA THR A 34 -18.47 -3.63 -11.58
C THR A 34 -18.88 -3.65 -10.11
N ILE A 35 -18.65 -2.55 -9.39
CA ILE A 35 -19.10 -2.42 -7.99
C ILE A 35 -20.64 -2.56 -7.87
N PRO A 36 -21.47 -1.96 -8.74
CA PRO A 36 -22.91 -2.22 -8.73
C PRO A 36 -23.27 -3.71 -8.76
N GLN A 37 -22.62 -4.51 -9.62
CA GLN A 37 -22.88 -5.97 -9.67
C GLN A 37 -22.49 -6.68 -8.36
N VAL A 38 -21.42 -6.23 -7.69
CA VAL A 38 -21.06 -6.75 -6.36
C VAL A 38 -22.16 -6.42 -5.36
N LEU A 39 -22.68 -5.17 -5.34
CA LEU A 39 -23.75 -4.77 -4.43
C LEU A 39 -25.05 -5.55 -4.69
N SER A 40 -25.44 -5.77 -5.95
CA SER A 40 -26.57 -6.66 -6.30
C SER A 40 -26.37 -8.08 -5.78
N SER A 41 -25.16 -8.61 -5.88
CA SER A 41 -24.83 -9.94 -5.33
C SER A 41 -24.94 -9.99 -3.81
N LEU A 42 -24.57 -8.90 -3.10
CA LEU A 42 -24.69 -8.82 -1.64
C LEU A 42 -26.16 -8.83 -1.18
N GLU A 43 -27.06 -8.15 -1.89
CA GLU A 43 -28.50 -8.17 -1.59
C GLU A 43 -29.11 -9.56 -1.64
N LEU A 44 -28.62 -10.39 -2.54
CA LEU A 44 -29.16 -11.75 -2.71
C LEU A 44 -28.70 -12.74 -1.64
N TYR A 45 -27.51 -12.51 -1.03
CA TYR A 45 -26.84 -13.57 -0.27
C TYR A 45 -26.35 -13.17 1.13
N ALA A 46 -26.39 -11.91 1.51
CA ALA A 46 -25.61 -11.47 2.66
C ALA A 46 -26.39 -10.65 3.73
N ASN A 47 -27.71 -10.54 3.65
CA ASN A 47 -28.51 -9.59 4.45
C ASN A 47 -28.15 -9.56 5.93
N ASP A 48 -28.20 -10.70 6.64
CA ASP A 48 -28.00 -10.76 8.09
C ASP A 48 -26.53 -10.93 8.51
N LEU A 49 -25.60 -11.09 7.54
CA LEU A 49 -24.19 -11.29 7.87
C LEU A 49 -23.55 -10.00 8.38
N PRO A 50 -22.66 -10.06 9.38
CA PRO A 50 -21.88 -8.90 9.81
C PRO A 50 -21.07 -8.33 8.64
N ALA A 51 -21.15 -7.01 8.41
CA ALA A 51 -20.46 -6.32 7.34
C ALA A 51 -19.34 -5.43 7.86
N LEU A 52 -19.64 -4.56 8.82
CA LEU A 52 -18.71 -3.57 9.34
C LEU A 52 -18.86 -3.42 10.84
N THR A 53 -17.76 -3.54 11.57
CA THR A 53 -17.62 -3.09 12.95
C THR A 53 -16.58 -2.00 13.00
N TRP A 54 -16.90 -0.86 13.61
CA TRP A 54 -15.97 0.25 13.73
C TRP A 54 -15.56 0.51 15.17
N TYR A 55 -14.27 0.81 15.35
CA TYR A 55 -13.67 1.25 16.59
C TYR A 55 -13.08 2.65 16.39
N GLY A 56 -13.74 3.66 16.94
CA GLY A 56 -13.29 5.04 16.95
C GLY A 56 -12.24 5.31 18.03
N SER A 57 -11.71 6.54 18.03
CA SER A 57 -10.65 6.96 18.98
C SER A 57 -11.14 7.21 20.40
N ASN A 58 -12.44 7.48 20.60
CA ASN A 58 -13.06 7.84 21.88
C ASN A 58 -14.02 6.76 22.38
N ASP A 59 -13.65 5.49 22.29
CA ASP A 59 -14.52 4.33 22.58
C ASP A 59 -15.83 4.30 21.75
N GLU A 60 -15.90 5.08 20.70
CA GLU A 60 -17.02 5.03 19.75
C GLU A 60 -17.06 3.67 19.06
N ARG A 61 -18.25 3.10 18.92
CA ARG A 61 -18.44 1.82 18.23
C ARG A 61 -19.69 1.84 17.36
N LEU A 62 -19.58 1.21 16.21
CA LEU A 62 -20.69 1.01 15.30
C LEU A 62 -20.66 -0.42 14.76
N HIS A 63 -21.85 -1.00 14.59
CA HIS A 63 -22.02 -2.35 14.07
C HIS A 63 -23.06 -2.33 12.96
N LEU A 64 -22.70 -2.78 11.78
CA LEU A 64 -23.58 -2.88 10.61
C LEU A 64 -23.53 -4.31 10.08
N ASN A 65 -24.71 -4.90 9.82
CA ASN A 65 -24.83 -6.04 8.93
C ASN A 65 -24.88 -5.57 7.47
N TYR A 66 -24.90 -6.49 6.51
CA TYR A 66 -24.94 -6.11 5.10
C TYR A 66 -26.24 -5.42 4.70
N GLU A 67 -27.40 -5.77 5.28
CA GLU A 67 -28.68 -5.09 5.04
C GLU A 67 -28.58 -3.60 5.38
N ILE A 68 -28.11 -3.29 6.58
CA ILE A 68 -27.94 -1.91 7.04
C ILE A 68 -26.88 -1.19 6.20
N LEU A 69 -25.73 -1.85 5.91
CA LEU A 69 -24.67 -1.27 5.08
C LEU A 69 -25.21 -0.88 3.69
N LEU A 70 -25.95 -1.76 3.03
CA LEU A 70 -26.54 -1.50 1.72
C LEU A 70 -27.58 -0.37 1.77
N SER A 71 -28.38 -0.32 2.83
CA SER A 71 -29.32 0.78 3.08
C SER A 71 -28.60 2.12 3.21
N GLU A 72 -27.52 2.18 4.01
CA GLU A 72 -26.71 3.40 4.16
C GLU A 72 -26.05 3.82 2.84
N ILE A 73 -25.53 2.87 2.05
CA ILE A 73 -24.99 3.17 0.72
C ILE A 73 -26.06 3.78 -0.19
N ARG A 74 -27.29 3.26 -0.21
CA ARG A 74 -28.40 3.84 -1.01
C ARG A 74 -28.75 5.26 -0.57
N LYS A 75 -28.83 5.53 0.73
CA LYS A 75 -29.08 6.86 1.26
C LYS A 75 -27.98 7.85 0.82
N VAL A 76 -26.72 7.43 0.88
CA VAL A 76 -25.60 8.26 0.42
C VAL A 76 -25.64 8.47 -1.10
N VAL A 77 -25.97 7.45 -1.89
CA VAL A 77 -26.19 7.59 -3.35
C VAL A 77 -27.27 8.62 -3.66
N HIS A 78 -28.43 8.53 -2.95
CA HIS A 78 -29.50 9.50 -3.11
C HIS A 78 -29.04 10.93 -2.76
N TRP A 79 -28.35 11.09 -1.63
CA TRP A 79 -27.81 12.38 -1.20
C TRP A 79 -26.81 12.96 -2.22
N LEU A 80 -25.89 12.16 -2.76
CA LEU A 80 -24.94 12.57 -3.77
C LEU A 80 -25.62 13.07 -5.05
N ARG A 81 -26.68 12.36 -5.49
CA ARG A 81 -27.46 12.75 -6.69
C ARG A 81 -28.27 14.02 -6.46
N MET A 82 -29.04 14.07 -5.37
CA MET A 82 -30.04 15.12 -5.17
C MET A 82 -29.39 16.44 -4.67
N HIS A 83 -28.43 16.37 -3.77
CA HIS A 83 -27.83 17.58 -3.18
C HIS A 83 -26.57 18.04 -3.89
N HIS A 84 -25.78 17.12 -4.46
CA HIS A 84 -24.51 17.44 -5.10
C HIS A 84 -24.53 17.25 -6.61
N ARG A 85 -25.59 16.69 -7.17
CA ARG A 85 -25.74 16.41 -8.61
C ARG A 85 -24.54 15.65 -9.17
N ILE A 86 -24.05 14.68 -8.40
CA ILE A 86 -22.96 13.79 -8.82
C ILE A 86 -23.51 12.80 -9.85
N VAL A 87 -22.78 12.66 -10.94
CA VAL A 87 -23.11 11.76 -12.05
C VAL A 87 -21.90 10.88 -12.39
N CYS A 88 -22.11 9.89 -13.24
CA CYS A 88 -21.04 9.03 -13.75
C CYS A 88 -19.91 9.87 -14.36
N GLY A 89 -18.65 9.54 -14.05
CA GLY A 89 -17.44 10.22 -14.49
C GLY A 89 -17.06 11.46 -13.67
N ASP A 90 -17.89 11.94 -12.75
CA ASP A 90 -17.53 13.05 -11.86
C ASP A 90 -16.43 12.58 -10.87
N ARG A 91 -15.40 13.42 -10.66
CA ARG A 91 -14.34 13.19 -9.66
C ARG A 91 -14.72 13.84 -8.35
N VAL A 92 -14.67 13.05 -7.27
CA VAL A 92 -14.98 13.53 -5.93
C VAL A 92 -13.78 13.26 -5.02
N ILE A 93 -13.17 14.33 -4.52
CA ILE A 93 -12.11 14.24 -3.51
C ILE A 93 -12.74 13.91 -2.16
N VAL A 94 -12.19 12.90 -1.49
CA VAL A 94 -12.63 12.44 -0.16
C VAL A 94 -11.46 12.53 0.81
N ILE A 95 -11.62 13.33 1.88
CA ILE A 95 -10.59 13.55 2.90
C ILE A 95 -11.16 13.21 4.26
N SER A 96 -10.64 12.15 4.89
CA SER A 96 -11.04 11.75 6.26
C SER A 96 -10.09 10.70 6.81
N SER A 97 -10.05 10.58 8.14
CA SER A 97 -9.55 9.35 8.79
C SER A 97 -10.51 8.17 8.56
N ASN A 98 -10.07 6.97 8.92
CA ASN A 98 -10.91 5.78 8.83
C ASN A 98 -12.15 5.91 9.70
N CYS A 99 -13.32 5.89 9.07
CA CYS A 99 -14.61 5.90 9.73
C CYS A 99 -15.67 5.23 8.85
N PRO A 100 -16.82 4.85 9.41
CA PRO A 100 -17.91 4.21 8.66
C PRO A 100 -18.40 5.08 7.50
N GLU A 101 -18.45 6.38 7.70
CA GLU A 101 -18.92 7.36 6.72
C GLU A 101 -18.07 7.32 5.45
N VAL A 102 -16.73 7.29 5.60
CA VAL A 102 -15.81 7.18 4.45
C VAL A 102 -15.91 5.82 3.77
N TYR A 103 -16.05 4.74 4.55
CA TYR A 103 -16.21 3.40 4.01
C TYR A 103 -17.45 3.33 3.09
N VAL A 104 -18.60 3.81 3.57
CA VAL A 104 -19.87 3.86 2.82
C VAL A 104 -19.78 4.80 1.63
N LEU A 105 -19.22 6.01 1.82
CA LEU A 105 -19.12 7.04 0.78
C LEU A 105 -18.32 6.57 -0.44
N GLN A 106 -17.17 5.92 -0.22
CA GLN A 106 -16.32 5.45 -1.32
C GLN A 106 -17.07 4.39 -2.16
N ILE A 107 -17.79 3.48 -1.51
CA ILE A 107 -18.60 2.47 -2.22
C ILE A 107 -19.77 3.15 -2.96
N ALA A 108 -20.44 4.12 -2.34
CA ALA A 108 -21.55 4.86 -2.93
C ALA A 108 -21.12 5.64 -4.19
N LEU A 109 -19.97 6.33 -4.15
CA LEU A 109 -19.40 7.03 -5.31
C LEU A 109 -19.14 6.08 -6.47
N MET A 110 -18.44 4.97 -6.21
CA MET A 110 -18.15 3.97 -7.24
C MET A 110 -19.44 3.32 -7.78
N SER A 111 -20.45 3.11 -6.95
CA SER A 111 -21.74 2.55 -7.41
C SER A 111 -22.52 3.48 -8.34
N LEU A 112 -22.26 4.79 -8.26
CA LEU A 112 -22.78 5.80 -9.18
C LEU A 112 -21.98 5.93 -10.48
N GLY A 113 -20.83 5.25 -10.60
CA GLY A 113 -19.85 5.48 -11.63
C GLY A 113 -19.06 6.79 -11.46
N ALA A 114 -19.18 7.44 -10.31
CA ALA A 114 -18.33 8.56 -9.95
C ALA A 114 -16.95 8.05 -9.52
N ILE A 115 -15.92 8.84 -9.81
CA ILE A 115 -14.53 8.49 -9.53
C ILE A 115 -14.18 9.00 -8.13
N THR A 116 -13.96 8.10 -7.18
CA THR A 116 -13.48 8.51 -5.85
C THR A 116 -12.00 8.87 -5.89
N VAL A 117 -11.63 9.94 -5.20
CA VAL A 117 -10.24 10.42 -5.09
C VAL A 117 -9.90 10.55 -3.61
N PRO A 118 -9.53 9.45 -2.95
CA PRO A 118 -9.19 9.49 -1.54
C PRO A 118 -7.84 10.19 -1.35
N VAL A 119 -7.80 11.18 -0.45
CA VAL A 119 -6.62 11.98 -0.14
C VAL A 119 -6.30 11.90 1.34
N ASN A 120 -5.01 11.88 1.65
CA ASN A 120 -4.51 11.86 3.01
C ASN A 120 -5.02 13.09 3.80
N ASN A 121 -5.65 12.85 4.95
CA ASN A 121 -6.15 13.92 5.83
C ASN A 121 -5.06 14.81 6.44
N ASN A 122 -3.78 14.38 6.35
CA ASN A 122 -2.58 15.12 6.80
C ASN A 122 -1.71 15.55 5.62
N GLU A 123 -2.27 15.67 4.41
CA GLU A 123 -1.49 16.07 3.23
C GLU A 123 -1.03 17.52 3.35
N SER A 124 0.11 17.85 2.72
CA SER A 124 0.56 19.24 2.70
C SER A 124 -0.32 20.09 1.78
N PRO A 125 -0.60 21.35 2.14
CA PRO A 125 -1.41 22.27 1.31
C PRO A 125 -0.93 22.33 -0.14
N MET A 126 0.37 22.48 -0.35
CA MET A 126 0.97 22.58 -1.68
C MET A 126 0.76 21.32 -2.54
N VAL A 127 0.82 20.12 -1.93
CA VAL A 127 0.56 18.86 -2.64
C VAL A 127 -0.92 18.71 -2.91
N PHE A 128 -1.76 19.09 -1.95
CA PHE A 128 -3.21 19.07 -2.10
C PHE A 128 -3.69 19.97 -3.25
N GLU A 129 -3.19 21.22 -3.35
CA GLU A 129 -3.51 22.12 -4.46
C GLU A 129 -3.17 21.50 -5.82
N LYS A 130 -2.00 20.87 -5.95
CA LYS A 130 -1.61 20.16 -7.17
C LYS A 130 -2.54 18.98 -7.49
N ILE A 131 -3.06 18.28 -6.47
CA ILE A 131 -4.05 17.20 -6.65
C ILE A 131 -5.36 17.81 -7.18
N VAL A 132 -5.84 18.88 -6.56
CA VAL A 132 -7.08 19.58 -6.98
C VAL A 132 -6.97 20.06 -8.42
N ASP A 133 -5.89 20.72 -8.78
CA ASP A 133 -5.65 21.22 -10.15
C ASP A 133 -5.63 20.07 -11.17
N LYS A 134 -4.94 18.96 -10.85
CA LYS A 134 -4.82 17.80 -11.75
C LYS A 134 -6.13 17.05 -11.92
N VAL A 135 -6.91 16.90 -10.86
CA VAL A 135 -8.16 16.13 -10.86
C VAL A 135 -9.35 16.96 -11.36
N ASN A 136 -9.33 18.27 -11.13
CA ASN A 136 -10.48 19.15 -11.35
C ASN A 136 -11.78 18.54 -10.79
N PRO A 137 -11.93 18.42 -9.46
CA PRO A 137 -13.00 17.68 -8.83
C PRO A 137 -14.34 18.42 -8.94
N LYS A 138 -15.43 17.67 -9.07
CA LYS A 138 -16.80 18.20 -8.96
C LYS A 138 -17.09 18.64 -7.53
N LYS A 139 -16.59 17.90 -6.54
CA LYS A 139 -16.77 18.16 -5.11
C LYS A 139 -15.55 17.72 -4.32
N ILE A 140 -15.38 18.37 -3.16
CA ILE A 140 -14.47 17.98 -2.09
C ILE A 140 -15.34 17.69 -0.88
N LEU A 141 -15.30 16.44 -0.40
CA LEU A 141 -16.04 15.99 0.77
C LEU A 141 -15.07 15.72 1.92
N THR A 142 -15.32 16.32 3.07
CA THR A 142 -14.45 16.21 4.24
C THR A 142 -15.19 15.50 5.38
N GLY A 143 -14.51 14.54 6.00
CA GLY A 143 -15.00 13.80 7.15
C GLY A 143 -14.29 14.15 8.44
N ARG A 144 -13.94 13.13 9.23
CA ARG A 144 -13.32 13.27 10.55
C ARG A 144 -11.82 13.55 10.43
N ASP A 145 -11.27 14.24 11.43
CA ASP A 145 -9.83 14.44 11.65
C ASP A 145 -9.07 15.04 10.45
N VAL A 146 -9.69 15.98 9.76
CA VAL A 146 -9.01 16.74 8.70
C VAL A 146 -8.16 17.81 9.34
N GLU A 147 -6.87 17.81 9.04
CA GLU A 147 -5.91 18.77 9.59
C GLU A 147 -6.27 20.22 9.29
N SER A 148 -5.98 21.11 10.25
CA SER A 148 -6.34 22.54 10.16
C SER A 148 -5.69 23.25 8.98
N ASN A 149 -4.49 22.84 8.57
CA ASN A 149 -3.78 23.38 7.43
C ASN A 149 -4.48 23.07 6.09
N LEU A 150 -5.06 21.85 5.93
CA LEU A 150 -5.89 21.52 4.78
C LEU A 150 -7.22 22.28 4.80
N ASN A 151 -7.85 22.36 5.97
CA ASN A 151 -9.08 23.12 6.15
C ASN A 151 -8.96 24.57 5.73
N SER A 152 -7.78 25.20 5.87
CA SER A 152 -7.53 26.59 5.51
C SER A 152 -7.43 26.83 3.99
N VAL A 153 -7.05 25.82 3.21
CA VAL A 153 -6.87 25.93 1.74
C VAL A 153 -8.07 25.40 0.94
N ILE A 154 -8.99 24.67 1.59
CA ILE A 154 -10.21 24.19 0.93
C ILE A 154 -11.25 25.33 0.91
N SER A 155 -11.34 26.00 -0.23
CA SER A 155 -12.25 27.15 -0.43
C SER A 155 -13.74 26.76 -0.48
N SER A 156 -14.06 25.55 -0.93
CA SER A 156 -15.43 25.02 -1.00
C SER A 156 -15.42 23.52 -0.67
N LYS A 157 -15.96 23.17 0.48
CA LYS A 157 -16.09 21.79 0.95
C LYS A 157 -17.47 21.56 1.54
N ASP A 158 -17.90 20.30 1.46
CA ASP A 158 -19.08 19.82 2.16
C ASP A 158 -18.66 18.72 3.13
N ASN A 159 -19.29 18.68 4.30
CA ASN A 159 -19.04 17.62 5.28
C ASN A 159 -19.70 16.32 4.83
N ILE A 160 -19.00 15.20 5.05
CA ILE A 160 -19.57 13.88 4.91
C ILE A 160 -20.60 13.69 6.05
N PRO A 161 -21.87 13.36 5.73
CA PRO A 161 -22.88 13.17 6.76
C PRO A 161 -22.55 11.95 7.64
N THR A 162 -22.95 12.02 8.91
CA THR A 162 -22.75 10.93 9.89
C THR A 162 -23.67 9.75 9.62
N ILE A 163 -23.25 8.55 10.02
CA ILE A 163 -24.06 7.33 10.00
C ILE A 163 -24.66 7.08 11.41
N PRO A 164 -25.93 6.66 11.54
CA PRO A 164 -26.91 6.42 10.47
C PRO A 164 -27.26 7.71 9.72
N PHE A 165 -27.40 7.57 8.41
CA PHE A 165 -27.57 8.70 7.52
C PHE A 165 -28.95 9.35 7.72
N ALA A 166 -28.99 10.62 8.12
CA ALA A 166 -30.21 11.32 8.52
C ALA A 166 -31.09 11.81 7.35
N TYR A 167 -30.66 11.65 6.12
CA TYR A 167 -31.34 12.17 4.93
C TYR A 167 -32.19 11.10 4.25
N GLY A 168 -33.51 11.21 4.48
CA GLY A 168 -34.55 10.51 3.72
C GLY A 168 -34.64 9.00 3.94
N GLU A 169 -35.85 8.47 3.68
CA GLU A 169 -36.01 7.04 3.54
C GLU A 169 -35.26 6.55 2.30
N PRO A 170 -34.62 5.38 2.35
CA PRO A 170 -34.04 4.80 1.15
C PRO A 170 -35.19 4.60 0.15
N THR A 171 -35.10 5.27 -1.01
CA THR A 171 -36.00 4.93 -2.09
C THR A 171 -35.64 3.52 -2.54
N ASN A 172 -36.54 2.57 -2.38
CA ASN A 172 -36.39 1.20 -2.87
C ASN A 172 -36.24 1.13 -4.40
N ASP A 173 -36.25 2.29 -5.08
CA ASP A 173 -36.24 2.42 -6.53
C ASP A 173 -34.80 2.37 -7.12
N HIS A 174 -33.77 2.40 -6.28
CA HIS A 174 -32.39 2.33 -6.80
C HIS A 174 -31.96 0.88 -6.96
N LYS A 175 -32.08 0.36 -8.19
CA LYS A 175 -31.47 -0.90 -8.59
C LYS A 175 -30.02 -0.66 -8.97
N TRP A 176 -29.11 -1.41 -8.39
CA TRP A 176 -27.67 -1.28 -8.67
C TRP A 176 -27.35 -1.52 -10.15
N ASP A 177 -28.03 -2.47 -10.78
CA ASP A 177 -27.78 -2.88 -12.18
C ASP A 177 -28.16 -1.81 -13.21
N ASP A 178 -28.99 -0.83 -12.86
CA ASP A 178 -29.41 0.27 -13.73
C ASP A 178 -28.42 1.48 -13.70
N SER A 179 -27.27 1.33 -13.07
CA SER A 179 -26.30 2.41 -12.90
C SER A 179 -25.65 2.89 -14.20
N GLY A 180 -25.63 2.06 -15.26
CA GLY A 180 -24.92 2.34 -16.52
C GLY A 180 -23.39 2.27 -16.40
N VAL A 181 -22.86 1.74 -15.29
CA VAL A 181 -21.42 1.61 -15.04
C VAL A 181 -20.85 0.43 -15.80
N ASN A 182 -19.75 0.65 -16.51
CA ASN A 182 -19.02 -0.37 -17.26
C ASN A 182 -17.77 -0.84 -16.51
N ALA A 183 -17.32 -2.03 -16.84
CA ALA A 183 -16.14 -2.66 -16.23
C ALA A 183 -14.86 -1.81 -16.36
N ASP A 184 -14.67 -1.15 -17.48
CA ASP A 184 -13.49 -0.35 -17.80
C ASP A 184 -13.62 1.12 -17.39
N ASP A 185 -14.77 1.53 -16.85
CA ASP A 185 -14.94 2.87 -16.33
C ASP A 185 -14.01 3.09 -15.12
N PRO A 186 -13.36 4.28 -15.04
CA PRO A 186 -12.57 4.65 -13.87
C PRO A 186 -13.42 4.62 -12.60
N ALA A 187 -12.92 3.95 -11.56
CA ALA A 187 -13.59 3.84 -10.26
C ALA A 187 -12.87 4.67 -9.18
N VAL A 188 -11.53 4.74 -9.26
CA VAL A 188 -10.72 5.45 -8.27
C VAL A 188 -9.46 6.04 -8.89
N ILE A 189 -9.03 7.20 -8.37
CA ILE A 189 -7.71 7.77 -8.60
C ILE A 189 -6.96 7.79 -7.28
N LEU A 190 -5.91 6.96 -7.16
CA LEU A 190 -5.05 6.89 -5.98
C LEU A 190 -3.78 7.70 -6.21
N PHE A 191 -3.56 8.73 -5.38
CA PHE A 191 -2.33 9.52 -5.49
C PHE A 191 -1.17 8.85 -4.78
N THR A 192 -0.06 8.69 -5.52
CA THR A 192 1.19 8.20 -4.95
C THR A 192 2.08 9.38 -4.58
N SER A 193 2.68 9.32 -3.40
CA SER A 193 3.68 10.29 -2.96
C SER A 193 4.99 10.04 -3.71
N GLY A 194 5.13 10.62 -4.90
CA GLY A 194 6.39 10.64 -5.64
C GLY A 194 7.50 11.26 -4.77
N THR A 195 8.69 10.65 -4.79
CA THR A 195 9.82 11.13 -3.98
C THR A 195 10.44 12.43 -4.51
N THR A 196 10.13 12.87 -5.72
CA THR A 196 10.87 13.97 -6.40
C THR A 196 10.03 14.85 -7.32
N SER A 197 8.75 14.54 -7.59
CA SER A 197 7.94 15.26 -8.60
C SER A 197 6.51 15.53 -8.13
N ALA A 198 5.70 16.11 -8.99
CA ALA A 198 4.26 16.28 -8.76
C ALA A 198 3.58 14.94 -8.43
N PRO A 199 2.53 14.94 -7.59
CA PRO A 199 1.83 13.70 -7.24
C PRO A 199 1.23 13.04 -8.49
N LYS A 200 1.41 11.71 -8.62
CA LYS A 200 0.85 10.93 -9.73
C LYS A 200 -0.47 10.31 -9.31
N GLY A 201 -1.52 10.56 -10.09
CA GLY A 201 -2.85 9.97 -9.85
C GLY A 201 -3.01 8.66 -10.62
N VAL A 202 -2.86 7.54 -9.95
CA VAL A 202 -3.07 6.21 -10.53
C VAL A 202 -4.55 5.97 -10.76
N CYS A 203 -4.97 5.81 -12.01
CA CYS A 203 -6.36 5.59 -12.39
C CYS A 203 -6.65 4.10 -12.53
N LEU A 204 -7.62 3.59 -11.78
CA LEU A 204 -8.03 2.19 -11.76
C LEU A 204 -9.50 2.05 -12.14
N SER A 205 -9.81 1.06 -12.98
CA SER A 205 -11.18 0.73 -13.35
C SER A 205 -11.86 -0.16 -12.31
N HIS A 206 -13.20 -0.27 -12.42
CA HIS A 206 -13.97 -1.25 -11.66
C HIS A 206 -13.40 -2.65 -11.82
N TYR A 207 -13.07 -3.03 -13.05
CA TYR A 207 -12.56 -4.35 -13.35
C TYR A 207 -11.16 -4.61 -12.75
N ASN A 208 -10.25 -3.62 -12.82
CA ASN A 208 -8.93 -3.77 -12.17
C ASN A 208 -9.09 -4.10 -10.67
N LEU A 209 -9.96 -3.33 -9.98
CA LEU A 209 -10.22 -3.53 -8.55
C LEU A 209 -10.74 -4.93 -8.24
N LEU A 210 -11.71 -5.41 -9.03
CA LEU A 210 -12.40 -6.68 -8.75
C LEU A 210 -11.58 -7.91 -9.15
N VAL A 211 -10.76 -7.84 -10.20
CA VAL A 211 -9.80 -8.91 -10.51
C VAL A 211 -8.76 -9.04 -9.40
N ASN A 212 -8.27 -7.93 -8.88
CA ASN A 212 -7.35 -7.96 -7.73
C ASN A 212 -8.02 -8.56 -6.49
N ALA A 213 -9.28 -8.18 -6.23
CA ALA A 213 -10.07 -8.72 -5.11
C ALA A 213 -10.27 -10.25 -5.23
N GLU A 214 -10.55 -10.75 -6.43
CA GLU A 214 -10.62 -12.20 -6.71
C GLU A 214 -9.29 -12.87 -6.42
N GLY A 215 -8.16 -12.30 -6.91
CA GLY A 215 -6.82 -12.84 -6.67
C GLY A 215 -6.48 -12.90 -5.18
N LEU A 216 -6.82 -11.86 -4.42
CA LEU A 216 -6.69 -11.84 -2.96
C LEU A 216 -7.57 -12.92 -2.31
N GLY A 217 -8.81 -13.05 -2.79
CA GLY A 217 -9.75 -14.08 -2.32
C GLY A 217 -9.19 -15.49 -2.45
N GLN A 218 -8.60 -15.81 -3.60
CA GLN A 218 -8.00 -17.13 -3.86
C GLN A 218 -6.75 -17.37 -3.01
N VAL A 219 -5.80 -16.43 -3.01
CA VAL A 219 -4.50 -16.61 -2.34
C VAL A 219 -4.60 -16.57 -0.81
N HIS A 220 -5.59 -15.89 -0.24
CA HIS A 220 -5.84 -15.81 1.20
C HIS A 220 -7.03 -16.67 1.66
N ASN A 221 -7.66 -17.42 0.77
CA ASN A 221 -8.85 -18.24 1.03
C ASN A 221 -9.94 -17.44 1.76
N HIS A 222 -10.32 -16.31 1.14
CA HIS A 222 -11.39 -15.47 1.68
C HIS A 222 -12.75 -16.16 1.54
N SER A 223 -13.57 -16.05 2.56
CA SER A 223 -14.94 -16.57 2.59
C SER A 223 -15.83 -15.65 3.42
N VAL A 224 -17.13 -15.81 3.29
CA VAL A 224 -18.16 -15.01 4.02
C VAL A 224 -17.99 -15.03 5.55
N ASN A 225 -17.31 -16.05 6.09
CA ASN A 225 -17.07 -16.19 7.53
C ASN A 225 -15.76 -15.54 8.00
N ASN A 226 -15.00 -14.94 7.09
CA ASN A 226 -13.74 -14.32 7.50
C ASN A 226 -13.97 -12.91 8.04
N VAL A 227 -13.18 -12.59 9.07
CA VAL A 227 -13.15 -11.28 9.70
C VAL A 227 -11.79 -10.65 9.42
N HIS A 228 -11.80 -9.50 8.75
CA HIS A 228 -10.63 -8.73 8.41
C HIS A 228 -10.52 -7.49 9.30
N MET A 229 -9.35 -7.27 9.90
CA MET A 229 -9.09 -6.03 10.61
C MET A 229 -8.40 -5.02 9.68
N CYS A 230 -8.94 -3.82 9.60
CA CYS A 230 -8.41 -2.70 8.83
C CYS A 230 -7.97 -1.57 9.77
N ILE A 231 -6.66 -1.35 9.87
CA ILE A 231 -6.06 -0.24 10.62
C ILE A 231 -5.26 0.70 9.71
N MET A 232 -4.92 0.23 8.50
CA MET A 232 -4.26 1.05 7.50
C MET A 232 -5.26 2.08 6.94
N PRO A 233 -4.79 3.29 6.58
CA PRO A 233 -5.68 4.34 6.06
C PRO A 233 -6.35 3.95 4.74
N LEU A 234 -7.67 4.17 4.62
CA LEU A 234 -8.48 3.84 3.44
C LEU A 234 -8.12 4.68 2.18
N PHE A 235 -7.33 5.73 2.31
CA PHE A 235 -6.79 6.47 1.17
C PHE A 235 -5.55 5.81 0.55
N HIS A 236 -4.99 4.77 1.17
CA HIS A 236 -3.89 4.00 0.62
C HIS A 236 -4.35 2.75 -0.12
N ALA A 237 -3.67 2.44 -1.22
CA ALA A 237 -3.93 1.26 -2.06
C ALA A 237 -4.07 -0.04 -1.24
N ASN A 238 -3.25 -0.22 -0.20
CA ASN A 238 -3.32 -1.42 0.66
C ASN A 238 -4.69 -1.55 1.33
N ALA A 239 -5.13 -0.57 2.12
CA ALA A 239 -6.42 -0.65 2.79
C ALA A 239 -7.60 -0.58 1.80
N PHE A 240 -7.47 0.25 0.76
CA PHE A 240 -8.48 0.37 -0.29
C PHE A 240 -8.69 -0.95 -1.03
N GLY A 241 -7.64 -1.54 -1.58
CA GLY A 241 -7.71 -2.79 -2.35
C GLY A 241 -7.96 -4.01 -1.47
N PHE A 242 -7.18 -4.17 -0.37
CA PHE A 242 -7.25 -5.36 0.48
C PHE A 242 -8.46 -5.36 1.41
N SER A 243 -8.66 -4.28 2.19
CA SER A 243 -9.66 -4.27 3.25
C SER A 243 -11.02 -3.75 2.79
N LEU A 244 -11.09 -2.74 1.90
CA LEU A 244 -12.37 -2.23 1.41
C LEU A 244 -12.90 -3.13 0.27
N ILE A 245 -12.21 -3.15 -0.87
CA ILE A 245 -12.71 -3.82 -2.09
C ILE A 245 -12.62 -5.35 -1.94
N GLY A 246 -11.50 -5.89 -1.45
CA GLY A 246 -11.32 -7.33 -1.25
C GLY A 246 -12.34 -7.93 -0.30
N SER A 247 -12.64 -7.23 0.82
CA SER A 247 -13.63 -7.70 1.77
C SER A 247 -15.06 -7.57 1.24
N LEU A 248 -15.37 -6.46 0.56
CA LEU A 248 -16.69 -6.27 -0.07
C LEU A 248 -16.99 -7.37 -1.10
N TYR A 249 -16.01 -7.66 -1.97
CA TYR A 249 -16.12 -8.69 -3.00
C TYR A 249 -16.32 -10.10 -2.41
N ALA A 250 -15.54 -10.42 -1.38
CA ALA A 250 -15.57 -11.72 -0.70
C ALA A 250 -16.69 -11.83 0.38
N LYS A 251 -17.45 -10.77 0.61
CA LYS A 251 -18.52 -10.70 1.64
C LYS A 251 -17.99 -10.91 3.06
N ASN A 252 -16.78 -10.41 3.32
CA ASN A 252 -16.17 -10.55 4.64
C ASN A 252 -16.69 -9.49 5.62
N HIS A 253 -16.62 -9.80 6.91
CA HIS A 253 -16.78 -8.82 7.97
C HIS A 253 -15.52 -7.99 8.13
N VAL A 254 -15.64 -6.66 8.08
CA VAL A 254 -14.53 -5.73 8.30
C VAL A 254 -14.60 -5.14 9.71
N VAL A 255 -13.52 -5.28 10.46
CA VAL A 255 -13.31 -4.56 11.72
C VAL A 255 -12.41 -3.36 11.42
N LEU A 256 -13.03 -2.20 11.21
CA LEU A 256 -12.38 -0.94 10.85
C LEU A 256 -11.95 -0.20 12.12
N CYS A 257 -10.70 0.22 12.20
CA CYS A 257 -10.20 1.08 13.27
C CYS A 257 -9.82 2.45 12.71
N SER A 258 -10.05 3.52 13.48
CA SER A 258 -9.67 4.89 13.10
C SER A 258 -8.15 5.05 12.89
N GLY A 259 -7.36 4.16 13.48
CA GLY A 259 -5.91 4.08 13.37
C GLY A 259 -5.39 2.89 14.18
N LEU A 260 -4.09 2.87 14.49
CA LEU A 260 -3.52 1.83 15.35
C LEU A 260 -4.08 1.92 16.78
N PRO A 261 -4.81 0.90 17.27
CA PRO A 261 -5.45 0.95 18.59
C PRO A 261 -4.46 0.84 19.77
N GLY A 262 -3.14 0.81 19.53
CA GLY A 262 -2.14 0.70 20.57
C GLY A 262 -2.27 -0.60 21.38
N ILE A 263 -2.27 -0.48 22.70
CA ILE A 263 -2.34 -1.63 23.63
C ILE A 263 -3.62 -2.46 23.50
N THR A 264 -4.71 -1.87 22.99
CA THR A 264 -6.00 -2.59 22.80
C THR A 264 -6.05 -3.41 21.52
N PHE A 265 -5.03 -3.33 20.66
CA PHE A 265 -4.97 -4.07 19.39
C PHE A 265 -5.26 -5.56 19.57
N TRP A 266 -4.52 -6.22 20.48
CA TRP A 266 -4.63 -7.65 20.71
C TRP A 266 -6.00 -8.04 21.27
N LYS A 267 -6.57 -7.20 22.13
CA LYS A 267 -7.93 -7.39 22.66
C LYS A 267 -8.98 -7.30 21.54
N ILE A 268 -8.93 -6.26 20.68
CA ILE A 268 -9.86 -6.12 19.56
C ILE A 268 -9.76 -7.33 18.61
N LEU A 269 -8.53 -7.78 18.34
CA LEU A 269 -8.27 -8.95 17.50
C LEU A 269 -8.94 -10.20 18.04
N LYS A 270 -8.82 -10.45 19.34
CA LYS A 270 -9.40 -11.61 20.04
C LYS A 270 -10.93 -11.52 20.11
N ASP A 271 -11.46 -10.38 20.58
CA ASP A 271 -12.89 -10.16 20.80
C ASP A 271 -13.72 -10.26 19.49
N ASN A 272 -13.12 -9.93 18.35
CA ASN A 272 -13.79 -9.99 17.05
C ASN A 272 -13.40 -11.21 16.21
N PHE A 273 -12.66 -12.18 16.76
CA PHE A 273 -12.26 -13.38 16.04
C PHE A 273 -11.56 -13.11 14.71
N ILE A 274 -10.68 -12.10 14.68
CA ILE A 274 -10.00 -11.65 13.46
C ILE A 274 -9.21 -12.82 12.83
N ASN A 275 -9.36 -13.00 11.50
CA ASN A 275 -8.64 -14.02 10.75
C ASN A 275 -7.41 -13.49 10.05
N ILE A 276 -7.48 -12.26 9.55
CA ILE A 276 -6.40 -11.62 8.78
C ILE A 276 -6.35 -10.13 9.13
N VAL A 277 -5.14 -9.60 9.19
CA VAL A 277 -4.87 -8.16 9.29
C VAL A 277 -3.68 -7.81 8.41
N SER A 278 -3.78 -6.71 7.64
CA SER A 278 -2.66 -6.18 6.86
C SER A 278 -2.01 -5.01 7.59
N LEU A 279 -0.68 -5.09 7.77
CA LEU A 279 0.13 -4.19 8.59
C LEU A 279 1.37 -3.74 7.85
N SER A 280 1.88 -2.55 8.18
CA SER A 280 3.23 -2.17 7.78
C SER A 280 4.28 -2.80 8.71
N PRO A 281 5.54 -2.98 8.27
CA PRO A 281 6.61 -3.49 9.12
C PRO A 281 6.81 -2.67 10.40
N GLU A 282 6.59 -1.36 10.36
CA GLU A 282 6.72 -0.51 11.53
C GLU A 282 5.62 -0.80 12.57
N ILE A 283 4.39 -1.04 12.13
CA ILE A 283 3.30 -1.46 13.02
C ILE A 283 3.61 -2.84 13.61
N ILE A 284 4.09 -3.80 12.80
CA ILE A 284 4.51 -5.12 13.27
C ILE A 284 5.57 -4.99 14.38
N ARG A 285 6.54 -4.06 14.23
CA ARG A 285 7.55 -3.79 15.27
C ARG A 285 6.92 -3.33 16.57
N VAL A 286 6.02 -2.35 16.52
CA VAL A 286 5.31 -1.85 17.70
C VAL A 286 4.52 -2.98 18.38
N LEU A 287 3.77 -3.75 17.59
CA LEU A 287 2.98 -4.87 18.10
C LEU A 287 3.86 -5.96 18.72
N THR A 288 5.06 -6.19 18.18
CA THR A 288 6.04 -7.11 18.78
C THR A 288 6.44 -6.65 20.19
N GLU A 289 6.58 -5.34 20.41
CA GLU A 289 6.98 -4.79 21.71
C GLU A 289 5.87 -4.89 22.77
N ILE A 290 4.61 -4.64 22.38
CA ILE A 290 3.44 -4.61 23.28
C ILE A 290 2.73 -5.96 23.42
N HIS A 291 3.19 -7.02 22.75
CA HIS A 291 2.59 -8.35 22.87
C HIS A 291 2.78 -8.93 24.29
N ILE A 292 1.69 -9.48 24.85
CA ILE A 292 1.70 -10.14 26.16
C ILE A 292 2.02 -11.63 25.94
N PRO A 293 3.13 -12.16 26.49
CA PRO A 293 3.46 -13.58 26.36
C PRO A 293 2.38 -14.49 26.95
N GLY A 294 2.08 -15.58 26.27
CA GLY A 294 1.10 -16.58 26.70
C GLY A 294 -0.34 -16.30 26.29
N GLU A 295 -0.61 -15.19 25.57
CA GLU A 295 -1.91 -15.00 24.92
C GLU A 295 -1.99 -15.75 23.60
N ASP A 296 -3.15 -16.35 23.35
CA ASP A 296 -3.45 -17.14 22.17
C ASP A 296 -4.50 -16.47 21.31
N PHE A 297 -4.30 -16.51 19.98
CA PHE A 297 -5.19 -15.90 18.98
C PHE A 297 -5.62 -16.95 17.95
N PRO A 298 -6.43 -17.95 18.34
CA PRO A 298 -6.72 -19.13 17.51
C PRO A 298 -7.44 -18.80 16.20
N SER A 299 -8.12 -17.66 16.13
CA SER A 299 -8.79 -17.21 14.91
C SER A 299 -7.83 -16.58 13.90
N LEU A 300 -6.71 -16.00 14.36
CA LEU A 300 -5.76 -15.32 13.49
C LEU A 300 -4.89 -16.33 12.76
N ARG A 301 -5.06 -16.42 11.46
CA ARG A 301 -4.28 -17.35 10.63
C ARG A 301 -2.83 -16.87 10.45
N TYR A 302 -2.65 -15.62 10.15
CA TYR A 302 -1.36 -14.93 9.97
C TYR A 302 -1.58 -13.42 9.84
N VAL A 303 -0.51 -12.67 9.92
CA VAL A 303 -0.46 -11.24 9.62
C VAL A 303 0.07 -11.05 8.19
N VAL A 304 -0.54 -10.18 7.41
CA VAL A 304 0.01 -9.77 6.11
C VAL A 304 0.89 -8.54 6.30
N SER A 305 2.17 -8.62 5.89
CA SER A 305 3.08 -7.48 5.91
C SER A 305 3.17 -6.83 4.55
N ALA A 306 2.91 -5.52 4.46
CA ALA A 306 2.91 -4.81 3.19
C ALA A 306 3.33 -3.33 3.34
N ALA A 307 3.30 -2.60 2.22
CA ALA A 307 3.58 -1.16 2.09
C ALA A 307 5.05 -0.74 2.26
N ALA A 308 5.89 -1.56 2.86
CA ALA A 308 7.33 -1.33 3.00
C ALA A 308 8.09 -2.66 3.06
N PRO A 309 9.41 -2.68 2.79
CA PRO A 309 10.21 -3.88 2.91
C PRO A 309 10.21 -4.43 4.34
N LEU A 310 9.98 -5.74 4.49
CA LEU A 310 9.99 -6.43 5.78
C LEU A 310 11.42 -6.90 6.10
N PRO A 311 12.07 -6.38 7.17
CA PRO A 311 13.35 -6.92 7.60
C PRO A 311 13.20 -8.37 8.10
N LYS A 312 14.02 -9.29 7.60
CA LYS A 312 14.02 -10.70 8.01
C LYS A 312 14.08 -10.88 9.53
N LYS A 313 14.94 -10.08 10.19
CA LYS A 313 15.07 -10.13 11.65
C LYS A 313 13.78 -9.73 12.37
N LEU A 314 13.06 -8.70 11.87
CA LEU A 314 11.77 -8.32 12.43
C LEU A 314 10.75 -9.46 12.29
N ALA A 315 10.67 -10.07 11.11
CA ALA A 315 9.76 -11.20 10.87
C ALA A 315 10.03 -12.36 11.83
N THR A 316 11.30 -12.76 11.95
CA THR A 316 11.69 -13.87 12.84
C THR A 316 11.46 -13.56 14.32
N ASP A 317 11.70 -12.32 14.76
CA ASP A 317 11.47 -11.91 16.15
C ASP A 317 9.97 -11.88 16.49
N PHE A 318 9.14 -11.37 15.57
CA PHE A 318 7.69 -11.38 15.72
C PHE A 318 7.15 -12.81 15.82
N ILE A 319 7.50 -13.68 14.85
CA ILE A 319 7.06 -15.09 14.84
C ILE A 319 7.49 -15.81 16.11
N LYS A 320 8.76 -15.64 16.54
CA LYS A 320 9.27 -16.24 17.77
C LYS A 320 8.52 -15.78 19.02
N LYS A 321 8.14 -14.50 19.07
CA LYS A 321 7.48 -13.91 20.24
C LYS A 321 5.99 -14.22 20.29
N THR A 322 5.31 -14.25 19.16
CA THR A 322 3.85 -14.36 19.08
C THR A 322 3.34 -15.72 18.63
N GLY A 323 4.18 -16.54 17.99
CA GLY A 323 3.75 -17.77 17.31
C GLY A 323 3.01 -17.53 15.99
N ILE A 324 2.76 -16.27 15.61
CA ILE A 324 1.94 -15.90 14.45
C ILE A 324 2.85 -15.73 13.22
N LYS A 325 2.51 -16.37 12.11
CA LYS A 325 3.24 -16.23 10.84
C LYS A 325 3.02 -14.85 10.22
N ILE A 326 4.00 -14.41 9.43
CA ILE A 326 3.89 -13.21 8.60
C ILE A 326 3.95 -13.63 7.14
N HIS A 327 2.91 -13.31 6.38
CA HIS A 327 2.87 -13.44 4.93
C HIS A 327 3.14 -12.08 4.31
N GLN A 328 4.19 -11.95 3.49
CA GLN A 328 4.41 -10.70 2.78
C GLN A 328 3.45 -10.54 1.62
N GLY A 329 2.95 -9.30 1.42
CA GLY A 329 2.26 -8.85 0.24
C GLY A 329 3.07 -7.74 -0.43
N TYR A 330 3.23 -7.81 -1.74
CA TYR A 330 3.96 -6.86 -2.56
C TYR A 330 3.08 -6.34 -3.69
N GLY A 331 3.16 -5.05 -3.90
CA GLY A 331 2.54 -4.40 -5.04
C GLY A 331 2.64 -2.88 -4.98
N LEU A 332 2.01 -2.25 -5.94
CA LEU A 332 1.99 -0.81 -6.16
C LEU A 332 0.55 -0.37 -6.42
N SER A 333 0.27 0.91 -6.28
CA SER A 333 -1.04 1.47 -6.67
C SER A 333 -1.35 1.20 -8.13
N GLU A 334 -0.33 1.17 -8.99
CA GLU A 334 -0.39 0.91 -10.43
C GLU A 334 -0.90 -0.51 -10.77
N CYS A 335 -0.95 -1.42 -9.80
CA CYS A 335 -1.57 -2.76 -9.93
C CYS A 335 -2.62 -3.00 -8.83
N VAL A 336 -3.35 -1.97 -8.45
CA VAL A 336 -4.38 -1.90 -7.41
C VAL A 336 -3.80 -1.96 -6.00
N ASN A 337 -3.17 -3.08 -5.64
CA ASN A 337 -2.67 -3.36 -4.29
C ASN A 337 -1.54 -4.39 -4.37
N PHE A 338 -1.85 -5.69 -4.24
CA PHE A 338 -0.85 -6.74 -4.35
C PHE A 338 -0.79 -7.32 -5.76
N ALA A 339 0.43 -7.50 -6.24
CA ALA A 339 0.75 -8.29 -7.42
C ALA A 339 1.32 -9.67 -7.02
N ALA A 340 1.91 -9.76 -5.82
CA ALA A 340 2.39 -11.01 -5.24
C ALA A 340 2.10 -11.07 -3.73
N THR A 341 1.89 -12.26 -3.19
CA THR A 341 1.82 -12.51 -1.75
C THR A 341 2.11 -13.97 -1.43
N VAL A 342 2.45 -14.25 -0.17
CA VAL A 342 2.65 -15.63 0.30
C VAL A 342 1.28 -16.32 0.44
N PRO A 343 1.05 -17.48 -0.22
CA PRO A 343 -0.23 -18.19 -0.15
C PRO A 343 -0.59 -18.68 1.26
N TRP A 344 -1.90 -18.71 1.56
CA TRP A 344 -2.40 -19.13 2.87
C TRP A 344 -2.06 -20.60 3.23
N ASN A 345 -2.01 -21.48 2.22
CA ASN A 345 -1.81 -22.92 2.35
C ASN A 345 -0.36 -23.36 2.09
N ILE A 346 0.59 -22.43 2.18
CA ILE A 346 2.01 -22.74 2.00
C ILE A 346 2.47 -23.78 3.03
N SER A 347 3.21 -24.81 2.58
CA SER A 347 3.76 -25.80 3.49
C SER A 347 4.81 -25.21 4.43
N GLU A 348 4.93 -25.76 5.65
CA GLU A 348 5.87 -25.26 6.66
C GLU A 348 7.30 -25.17 6.13
N LYS A 349 7.75 -26.21 5.44
CA LYS A 349 9.09 -26.26 4.85
C LYS A 349 9.33 -25.14 3.84
N VAL A 350 8.36 -24.90 2.92
CA VAL A 350 8.50 -23.83 1.92
C VAL A 350 8.44 -22.47 2.59
N PHE A 351 7.57 -22.30 3.61
CA PHE A 351 7.51 -21.06 4.39
C PHE A 351 8.85 -20.74 5.07
N GLU A 352 9.46 -21.73 5.72
CA GLU A 352 10.78 -21.56 6.34
C GLU A 352 11.86 -21.23 5.32
N ASP A 353 11.86 -21.91 4.16
CA ASP A 353 12.81 -21.67 3.09
C ASP A 353 12.69 -20.23 2.56
N ILE A 354 11.48 -19.77 2.19
CA ILE A 354 11.27 -18.42 1.63
C ILE A 354 11.47 -17.30 2.65
N LEU A 355 11.39 -17.60 3.94
CA LEU A 355 11.67 -16.64 5.02
C LEU A 355 13.18 -16.56 5.31
N ASN A 356 13.89 -17.69 5.29
CA ASN A 356 15.21 -17.80 5.93
C ASN A 356 16.38 -18.05 4.97
N LYS A 357 16.17 -18.68 3.80
CA LYS A 357 17.25 -19.11 2.92
C LYS A 357 18.01 -17.93 2.29
N TRP A 358 17.30 -16.88 1.89
CA TRP A 358 17.89 -15.70 1.24
C TRP A 358 18.08 -14.54 2.23
N GLN A 359 18.80 -13.51 1.79
CA GLN A 359 19.09 -12.33 2.62
C GLN A 359 17.82 -11.54 2.96
N VAL A 360 16.85 -11.51 2.06
CA VAL A 360 15.54 -10.89 2.23
C VAL A 360 14.44 -11.95 2.21
N PRO A 361 13.35 -11.80 2.98
CA PRO A 361 12.20 -12.68 2.89
C PRO A 361 11.48 -12.53 1.56
N SER A 362 10.88 -13.62 1.06
CA SER A 362 10.08 -13.58 -0.17
C SER A 362 8.84 -12.71 -0.03
N ILE A 363 8.49 -12.04 -1.11
CA ILE A 363 7.21 -11.35 -1.29
C ILE A 363 6.09 -12.29 -1.79
N GLY A 364 6.37 -13.59 -1.88
CA GLY A 364 5.41 -14.62 -2.33
C GLY A 364 5.42 -14.86 -3.83
N ALA A 365 4.32 -15.41 -4.32
CA ALA A 365 4.06 -15.75 -5.72
C ALA A 365 3.05 -14.78 -6.34
N SER A 366 2.98 -14.75 -7.69
CA SER A 366 2.02 -13.91 -8.44
C SER A 366 0.58 -14.22 -8.08
N LEU A 367 -0.26 -13.18 -7.97
CA LEU A 367 -1.69 -13.36 -7.78
C LEU A 367 -2.40 -13.78 -9.08
N PHE A 368 -3.59 -14.37 -8.93
CA PHE A 368 -4.53 -14.46 -10.05
C PHE A 368 -4.82 -13.08 -10.63
N GLY A 369 -4.85 -12.98 -11.95
CA GLY A 369 -5.11 -11.73 -12.67
C GLY A 369 -3.86 -10.91 -12.99
N CYS A 370 -2.68 -11.24 -12.45
CA CYS A 370 -1.40 -10.65 -12.83
C CYS A 370 -0.27 -11.67 -12.86
N THR A 371 0.83 -11.32 -13.53
CA THR A 371 2.05 -12.11 -13.61
C THR A 371 3.24 -11.20 -13.31
N LEU A 372 4.11 -11.64 -12.41
CA LEU A 372 5.40 -11.01 -12.17
C LEU A 372 6.46 -11.73 -12.99
N ASP A 373 7.39 -10.94 -13.50
CA ASP A 373 8.65 -11.43 -14.08
C ASP A 373 9.82 -10.52 -13.64
N VAL A 374 11.03 -10.98 -13.90
CA VAL A 374 12.25 -10.21 -13.63
C VAL A 374 13.00 -10.02 -14.94
N LEU A 375 13.31 -8.76 -15.28
CA LEU A 375 14.12 -8.43 -16.44
C LEU A 375 15.55 -8.11 -16.02
N ASN A 376 16.51 -8.81 -16.59
CA ASN A 376 17.91 -8.53 -16.35
C ASN A 376 18.36 -7.21 -17.01
N LYS A 377 19.63 -6.86 -16.89
CA LYS A 377 20.21 -5.62 -17.43
C LYS A 377 20.05 -5.45 -18.95
N ASP A 378 19.90 -6.56 -19.67
CA ASP A 378 19.73 -6.58 -21.12
C ASP A 378 18.26 -6.49 -21.56
N GLY A 379 17.34 -6.37 -20.59
CA GLY A 379 15.90 -6.26 -20.81
C GLY A 379 15.22 -7.58 -21.20
N VAL A 380 15.89 -8.72 -21.00
CA VAL A 380 15.36 -10.05 -21.22
C VAL A 380 14.99 -10.71 -19.88
N GLN A 381 14.16 -11.74 -19.93
CA GLN A 381 13.76 -12.48 -18.74
C GLN A 381 15.00 -13.05 -18.04
N ALA A 382 15.12 -12.75 -16.74
CA ALA A 382 16.23 -13.21 -15.90
C ALA A 382 16.17 -14.74 -15.69
N ALA A 383 17.33 -15.35 -15.47
CA ALA A 383 17.41 -16.73 -15.02
C ALA A 383 16.99 -16.87 -13.55
N ASN A 384 16.80 -18.13 -13.10
CA ASN A 384 16.52 -18.42 -11.68
C ASN A 384 17.62 -17.83 -10.77
N GLU A 385 17.22 -17.04 -9.77
CA GLU A 385 18.09 -16.32 -8.83
C GLU A 385 18.97 -15.22 -9.46
N GLU A 386 18.77 -14.87 -10.75
CA GLU A 386 19.41 -13.71 -11.37
C GLU A 386 18.64 -12.43 -10.99
N GLU A 387 19.38 -11.41 -10.52
CA GLU A 387 18.81 -10.12 -10.14
C GLU A 387 18.48 -9.26 -11.36
N GLY A 388 17.33 -8.60 -11.35
CA GLY A 388 16.90 -7.67 -12.36
C GLY A 388 15.76 -6.78 -11.89
N GLU A 389 15.14 -6.04 -12.80
CA GLU A 389 13.96 -5.23 -12.51
C GLU A 389 12.71 -6.11 -12.48
N ILE A 390 11.93 -6.03 -11.41
CA ILE A 390 10.62 -6.69 -11.32
C ILE A 390 9.64 -5.93 -12.21
N VAL A 391 8.97 -6.66 -13.09
CA VAL A 391 7.92 -6.14 -13.97
C VAL A 391 6.61 -6.90 -13.75
N VAL A 392 5.48 -6.25 -14.06
CA VAL A 392 4.15 -6.82 -13.86
C VAL A 392 3.33 -6.68 -15.13
N THR A 393 2.61 -7.74 -15.49
CA THR A 393 1.57 -7.72 -16.53
C THR A 393 0.26 -8.28 -15.97
N GLY A 394 -0.87 -7.93 -16.56
CA GLY A 394 -2.15 -8.53 -16.19
C GLY A 394 -3.31 -7.56 -16.08
N HIS A 395 -4.47 -8.11 -15.76
CA HIS A 395 -5.74 -7.38 -15.72
C HIS A 395 -5.85 -6.44 -14.52
N THR A 396 -4.92 -6.51 -13.55
CA THR A 396 -4.86 -5.59 -12.40
C THR A 396 -4.14 -4.28 -12.73
N ILE A 397 -3.49 -4.17 -13.91
CA ILE A 397 -2.70 -2.99 -14.29
C ILE A 397 -3.62 -1.79 -14.54
N MET A 398 -3.21 -0.64 -14.02
CA MET A 398 -3.91 0.65 -14.09
C MET A 398 -4.33 1.04 -15.52
N LEU A 399 -5.31 1.91 -15.64
CA LEU A 399 -5.65 2.58 -16.90
C LEU A 399 -4.54 3.53 -17.37
N GLY A 400 -3.82 4.11 -16.45
CA GLY A 400 -2.73 5.05 -16.64
C GLY A 400 -2.66 6.04 -15.48
N TYR A 401 -1.74 6.98 -15.56
CA TYR A 401 -1.72 8.13 -14.67
C TYR A 401 -2.69 9.20 -15.18
N TRP A 402 -3.57 9.68 -14.31
CA TRP A 402 -4.60 10.66 -14.65
C TRP A 402 -3.98 11.95 -15.21
N GLY A 403 -4.30 12.28 -16.47
CA GLY A 403 -3.79 13.46 -17.16
C GLY A 403 -2.27 13.49 -17.33
N ASP A 404 -1.62 12.31 -17.54
CA ASP A 404 -0.17 12.20 -17.65
C ASP A 404 0.24 11.03 -18.55
N ASP A 405 0.06 11.22 -19.87
CA ASP A 405 0.31 10.19 -20.87
C ASP A 405 1.79 9.86 -21.01
N GLU A 406 2.69 10.84 -20.82
CA GLU A 406 4.13 10.66 -20.88
C GLU A 406 4.60 9.70 -19.76
N GLU A 407 4.23 9.99 -18.52
CA GLU A 407 4.57 9.12 -17.38
C GLU A 407 3.90 7.75 -17.49
N THR A 408 2.69 7.69 -18.05
CA THR A 408 2.00 6.42 -18.32
C THR A 408 2.79 5.56 -19.32
N SER A 409 3.23 6.16 -20.42
CA SER A 409 4.03 5.49 -21.46
C SER A 409 5.37 4.99 -20.91
N LEU A 410 6.03 5.80 -20.05
CA LEU A 410 7.27 5.39 -19.39
C LEU A 410 7.06 4.21 -18.42
N ALA A 411 5.98 4.24 -17.65
CA ALA A 411 5.68 3.19 -16.67
C ALA A 411 5.27 1.86 -17.33
N LEU A 412 4.57 1.92 -18.48
CA LEU A 412 4.07 0.74 -19.20
C LEU A 412 4.91 0.37 -20.42
N LYS A 413 6.16 0.82 -20.46
CA LYS A 413 7.08 0.60 -21.59
C LYS A 413 7.22 -0.88 -21.93
N GLY A 414 7.22 -1.20 -23.22
CA GLY A 414 7.39 -2.58 -23.71
C GLY A 414 6.24 -3.52 -23.34
N GLY A 415 5.05 -2.97 -23.04
CA GLY A 415 3.87 -3.78 -22.71
C GLY A 415 3.95 -4.42 -21.30
N MET A 416 4.68 -3.80 -20.37
CA MET A 416 4.82 -4.27 -18.98
C MET A 416 4.88 -3.07 -18.04
N LEU A 417 4.32 -3.21 -16.85
CA LEU A 417 4.51 -2.23 -15.78
C LEU A 417 5.92 -2.38 -15.19
N HIS A 418 6.76 -1.38 -15.39
CA HIS A 418 8.07 -1.27 -14.77
C HIS A 418 7.93 -0.75 -13.33
N THR A 419 8.22 -1.61 -12.35
CA THR A 419 8.01 -1.26 -10.93
C THR A 419 9.10 -0.33 -10.38
N GLY A 420 10.27 -0.34 -11.00
CA GLY A 420 11.47 0.30 -10.48
C GLY A 420 12.07 -0.40 -9.26
N ASP A 421 11.50 -1.54 -8.85
CA ASP A 421 12.05 -2.38 -7.79
C ASP A 421 12.98 -3.45 -8.38
N LEU A 422 14.12 -3.68 -7.75
CA LEU A 422 15.06 -4.74 -8.10
C LEU A 422 14.77 -5.98 -7.27
N GLY A 423 15.00 -7.14 -7.88
CA GLY A 423 14.79 -8.41 -7.21
C GLY A 423 15.13 -9.60 -8.09
N PHE A 424 14.81 -10.75 -7.60
CA PHE A 424 14.96 -12.02 -8.30
C PHE A 424 13.79 -12.95 -7.96
N PHE A 425 13.67 -14.05 -8.68
CA PHE A 425 12.79 -15.15 -8.28
C PHE A 425 13.60 -16.42 -8.01
N SER A 426 13.06 -17.29 -7.17
CA SER A 426 13.54 -18.66 -7.01
C SER A 426 12.39 -19.62 -7.23
N GLU A 427 12.63 -20.64 -8.05
CA GLU A 427 11.64 -21.67 -8.34
C GLU A 427 11.70 -22.76 -7.26
N ILE A 428 10.58 -22.96 -6.55
CA ILE A 428 10.43 -23.94 -5.48
C ILE A 428 9.20 -24.78 -5.77
N ASN A 429 9.38 -26.09 -5.96
CA ASN A 429 8.30 -27.01 -6.31
C ASN A 429 7.49 -26.61 -7.57
N GLY A 430 8.14 -25.99 -8.56
CA GLY A 430 7.51 -25.54 -9.80
C GLY A 430 6.74 -24.20 -9.69
N GLU A 431 6.84 -23.50 -8.57
CA GLU A 431 6.27 -22.17 -8.37
C GLU A 431 7.37 -21.13 -8.17
N LYS A 432 7.23 -19.97 -8.82
CA LYS A 432 8.15 -18.83 -8.69
C LYS A 432 7.81 -18.02 -7.45
N PHE A 433 8.75 -17.94 -6.50
CA PHE A 433 8.70 -17.03 -5.36
C PHE A 433 9.64 -15.86 -5.61
N PHE A 434 9.13 -14.64 -5.45
CA PHE A 434 9.87 -13.42 -5.75
C PHE A 434 10.48 -12.79 -4.49
N PHE A 435 11.57 -12.05 -4.67
CA PHE A 435 12.34 -11.42 -3.60
C PHE A 435 12.73 -10.01 -4.02
N VAL A 436 12.42 -8.99 -3.23
CA VAL A 436 12.79 -7.59 -3.50
C VAL A 436 14.10 -7.27 -2.79
N THR A 437 15.12 -6.89 -3.54
CA THR A 437 16.45 -6.57 -3.02
C THR A 437 16.69 -5.08 -2.87
N GLY A 438 15.95 -4.23 -3.60
CA GLY A 438 16.10 -2.79 -3.52
C GLY A 438 15.20 -2.02 -4.49
N ARG A 439 15.47 -0.70 -4.59
CA ARG A 439 14.87 0.15 -5.61
C ARG A 439 15.94 0.71 -6.53
N LYS A 440 15.71 0.64 -7.83
CA LYS A 440 16.63 1.09 -8.88
C LYS A 440 17.12 2.53 -8.65
N LYS A 441 16.20 3.44 -8.28
CA LYS A 441 16.51 4.87 -7.98
C LYS A 441 17.17 5.11 -6.61
N GLU A 442 17.21 4.11 -5.74
CA GLU A 442 17.75 4.22 -4.38
C GLU A 442 19.09 3.48 -4.23
N ILE A 443 19.53 2.75 -5.28
CA ILE A 443 20.82 2.06 -5.29
C ILE A 443 21.95 3.09 -5.15
N ILE A 444 22.83 2.83 -4.20
CA ILE A 444 24.03 3.63 -3.95
C ILE A 444 25.13 3.14 -4.91
N ILE A 445 25.60 4.02 -5.78
CA ILE A 445 26.68 3.71 -6.73
C ILE A 445 28.01 4.17 -6.14
N ARG A 446 28.67 3.26 -5.43
CA ARG A 446 29.92 3.53 -4.73
C ARG A 446 31.09 2.84 -5.40
N TYR A 447 32.06 3.62 -5.90
CA TYR A 447 33.20 3.10 -6.68
C TYR A 447 32.77 2.19 -7.84
N GLY A 448 31.62 2.46 -8.46
CA GLY A 448 31.03 1.64 -9.54
C GLY A 448 30.30 0.38 -9.05
N GLU A 449 30.26 0.08 -7.75
CA GLU A 449 29.47 -1.01 -7.19
C GLU A 449 28.05 -0.54 -6.82
N ASN A 450 27.06 -1.33 -7.21
CA ASN A 450 25.65 -1.12 -6.86
C ASN A 450 25.37 -1.70 -5.47
N ILE A 451 24.95 -0.86 -4.53
CA ILE A 451 24.69 -1.26 -3.14
C ILE A 451 23.27 -0.85 -2.77
N SER A 452 22.45 -1.81 -2.37
CA SER A 452 21.11 -1.53 -1.86
C SER A 452 21.15 -0.99 -0.41
N PRO A 453 20.51 0.15 -0.12
CA PRO A 453 20.34 0.61 1.26
C PRO A 453 19.67 -0.42 2.17
N LEU A 454 18.73 -1.22 1.63
CA LEU A 454 18.03 -2.25 2.39
C LEU A 454 18.97 -3.35 2.88
N THR A 455 19.96 -3.74 2.05
CA THR A 455 21.00 -4.69 2.44
C THR A 455 21.81 -4.17 3.61
N ILE A 456 22.21 -2.89 3.56
CA ILE A 456 22.96 -2.27 4.66
C ILE A 456 22.11 -2.17 5.93
N GLU A 457 20.83 -1.78 5.80
CA GLU A 457 19.91 -1.70 6.94
C GLU A 457 19.69 -3.06 7.61
N ALA A 458 19.66 -4.15 6.82
CA ALA A 458 19.59 -5.51 7.34
C ALA A 458 20.86 -5.87 8.16
N GLU A 459 22.05 -5.57 7.64
CA GLU A 459 23.33 -5.79 8.35
C GLU A 459 23.41 -4.99 9.67
N LEU A 460 22.90 -3.75 9.63
CA LEU A 460 22.94 -2.82 10.77
C LEU A 460 21.69 -2.92 11.66
N TYR A 461 20.80 -3.91 11.46
CA TYR A 461 19.52 -3.99 12.17
C TYR A 461 19.63 -3.90 13.69
N LYS A 462 20.73 -4.34 14.29
CA LYS A 462 20.97 -4.25 15.73
C LYS A 462 20.96 -2.80 16.27
N LEU A 463 21.19 -1.80 15.39
CA LEU A 463 21.11 -0.37 15.77
C LEU A 463 19.69 0.06 16.18
N ARG A 464 18.65 -0.71 15.79
CA ARG A 464 17.26 -0.48 16.24
C ARG A 464 17.09 -0.51 17.77
N LYS A 465 18.03 -1.11 18.49
CA LYS A 465 18.03 -1.11 19.97
C LYS A 465 18.21 0.28 20.58
N ILE A 466 18.87 1.19 19.87
CA ILE A 466 19.14 2.54 20.37
C ILE A 466 18.33 3.63 19.67
N GLY A 467 17.73 3.33 18.51
CA GLY A 467 16.88 4.29 17.80
C GLY A 467 16.47 3.85 16.41
N PHE A 468 15.53 4.60 15.87
CA PHE A 468 15.14 4.45 14.47
C PHE A 468 16.25 4.98 13.56
N PHE A 469 16.62 4.26 12.53
CA PHE A 469 17.69 4.67 11.61
C PHE A 469 17.33 4.39 10.16
N ALA A 470 18.00 5.09 9.26
CA ALA A 470 17.94 4.87 7.82
C ALA A 470 19.30 5.06 7.16
N ILE A 471 19.51 4.31 6.10
CA ILE A 471 20.66 4.42 5.20
C ILE A 471 20.25 5.22 3.96
N THR A 472 21.15 6.07 3.46
CA THR A 472 21.00 6.76 2.18
C THR A 472 22.34 6.87 1.47
N GLY A 473 22.33 6.90 0.14
CA GLY A 473 23.45 7.38 -0.65
C GLY A 473 23.48 8.91 -0.64
N PHE A 474 24.66 9.49 -0.68
CA PHE A 474 24.85 10.91 -0.94
C PHE A 474 26.04 11.10 -1.90
N PHE A 475 25.94 12.12 -2.74
CA PHE A 475 27.00 12.43 -3.72
C PHE A 475 28.34 12.68 -3.04
N ASN A 476 29.41 12.09 -3.58
CA ASN A 476 30.77 12.31 -3.14
C ASN A 476 31.75 12.30 -4.34
N GLU A 477 32.57 13.32 -4.44
CA GLU A 477 33.50 13.50 -5.59
C GLU A 477 34.48 12.34 -5.77
N SER A 478 34.87 11.65 -4.70
CA SER A 478 35.90 10.59 -4.75
C SER A 478 35.34 9.21 -5.10
N SER A 479 34.09 8.93 -4.76
CA SER A 479 33.48 7.59 -4.86
C SER A 479 32.27 7.52 -5.78
N GLY A 480 31.83 8.66 -6.34
CA GLY A 480 30.54 8.81 -6.99
C GLY A 480 29.44 9.05 -5.94
N GLU A 481 29.19 8.05 -5.12
CA GLU A 481 28.34 8.17 -3.93
C GLU A 481 29.00 7.53 -2.70
N GLU A 482 28.56 7.96 -1.52
CA GLU A 482 28.96 7.40 -0.23
C GLU A 482 27.75 7.04 0.62
N ILE A 483 27.97 6.17 1.59
CA ILE A 483 26.93 5.65 2.48
C ILE A 483 26.83 6.55 3.71
N GLY A 484 25.63 7.15 3.89
CA GLY A 484 25.22 7.89 5.07
C GLY A 484 24.28 7.07 5.96
N LEU A 485 24.54 7.09 7.27
CA LEU A 485 23.64 6.56 8.30
C LEU A 485 23.09 7.72 9.12
N TYR A 486 21.78 7.87 9.12
CA TYR A 486 21.07 8.80 10.00
C TYR A 486 20.34 8.01 11.07
N ILE A 487 20.51 8.37 12.34
CA ILE A 487 19.92 7.66 13.47
C ILE A 487 19.30 8.62 14.47
N LEU A 488 18.05 8.35 14.88
CA LEU A 488 17.34 9.04 15.96
C LEU A 488 17.75 8.44 17.29
N ALA A 489 18.86 8.92 17.84
CA ALA A 489 19.40 8.48 19.11
C ALA A 489 20.17 9.61 19.79
N ASN A 490 20.25 9.57 21.13
CA ASN A 490 21.09 10.52 21.87
C ASN A 490 22.57 10.29 21.57
N TYR A 491 23.29 11.39 21.33
CA TYR A 491 24.74 11.37 21.15
C TYR A 491 25.42 11.17 22.51
N THR A 492 25.59 9.93 22.93
CA THR A 492 26.26 9.53 24.16
C THR A 492 27.49 8.66 23.84
N SER A 493 28.46 8.60 24.76
CA SER A 493 29.64 7.73 24.61
C SER A 493 29.23 6.25 24.46
N GLU A 494 28.17 5.83 25.15
CA GLU A 494 27.64 4.47 25.07
C GLU A 494 27.08 4.16 23.67
N ASN A 495 26.18 4.99 23.15
CA ASN A 495 25.60 4.83 21.81
C ASN A 495 26.67 4.89 20.72
N LEU A 496 27.64 5.79 20.88
CA LEU A 496 28.76 5.95 19.93
C LEU A 496 29.61 4.68 19.89
N ASN A 497 29.97 4.11 21.03
CA ASN A 497 30.71 2.87 21.10
C ASN A 497 29.92 1.67 20.58
N PHE A 498 28.61 1.62 20.85
CA PHE A 498 27.72 0.60 20.32
C PHE A 498 27.66 0.64 18.79
N ILE A 499 27.45 1.82 18.18
CA ILE A 499 27.43 1.99 16.72
C ILE A 499 28.78 1.62 16.11
N ARG A 500 29.90 2.09 16.69
CA ARG A 500 31.24 1.71 16.22
C ARG A 500 31.45 0.20 16.21
N HIS A 501 31.02 -0.47 17.27
CA HIS A 501 31.13 -1.94 17.35
C HIS A 501 30.33 -2.63 16.25
N ILE A 502 29.07 -2.20 15.99
CA ILE A 502 28.23 -2.77 14.94
C ILE A 502 28.82 -2.49 13.55
N ILE A 503 29.23 -1.24 13.26
CA ILE A 503 29.82 -0.89 11.96
C ILE A 503 31.15 -1.65 11.72
N LYS A 504 31.93 -1.88 12.77
CA LYS A 504 33.20 -2.63 12.65
C LYS A 504 32.96 -4.07 12.18
N SER A 505 31.88 -4.71 12.62
CA SER A 505 31.51 -6.07 12.22
C SER A 505 30.84 -6.14 10.83
N CYS A 506 30.44 -5.01 10.27
CA CYS A 506 29.82 -4.94 8.95
C CYS A 506 30.86 -5.14 7.83
N PRO A 507 30.53 -5.82 6.71
CA PRO A 507 31.41 -5.92 5.54
C PRO A 507 31.86 -4.55 5.05
N SER A 508 33.13 -4.43 4.61
CA SER A 508 33.75 -3.14 4.28
C SER A 508 32.94 -2.32 3.27
N ARG A 509 32.38 -2.98 2.25
CA ARG A 509 31.56 -2.34 1.21
C ARG A 509 30.27 -1.71 1.74
N TYR A 510 29.75 -2.17 2.87
CA TYR A 510 28.49 -1.71 3.48
C TYR A 510 28.70 -0.72 4.64
N LYS A 511 29.95 -0.40 4.99
CA LYS A 511 30.23 0.52 6.10
C LYS A 511 29.84 1.95 5.76
N PRO A 512 28.93 2.57 6.55
CA PRO A 512 28.67 4.01 6.44
C PRO A 512 29.94 4.82 6.68
N ARG A 513 30.11 5.91 5.92
CA ARG A 513 31.22 6.86 6.10
C ARG A 513 30.85 8.06 6.95
N VAL A 514 29.57 8.38 6.99
CA VAL A 514 29.04 9.44 7.84
C VAL A 514 27.91 8.90 8.67
N VAL A 515 27.94 9.14 9.96
CA VAL A 515 26.90 8.78 10.93
C VAL A 515 26.39 10.06 11.59
N ILE A 516 25.13 10.41 11.34
CA ILE A 516 24.47 11.58 11.91
C ILE A 516 23.52 11.12 13.03
N PHE A 517 23.74 11.62 14.24
CA PHE A 517 22.81 11.52 15.36
C PHE A 517 21.80 12.68 15.26
N GLY A 518 20.67 12.40 14.65
CA GLY A 518 19.67 13.41 14.36
C GLY A 518 18.61 13.54 15.43
N LYS A 519 17.99 14.72 15.48
CA LYS A 519 16.84 15.04 16.34
C LYS A 519 15.54 15.07 15.55
N GLU A 520 15.62 15.38 14.27
CA GLU A 520 14.44 15.47 13.41
C GLU A 520 14.02 14.09 12.90
N LYS A 521 12.73 13.90 12.78
CA LYS A 521 12.16 12.66 12.22
C LYS A 521 12.78 12.33 10.84
N ILE A 522 13.02 11.05 10.60
CA ILE A 522 13.44 10.57 9.28
C ILE A 522 12.29 10.81 8.29
N PRO A 523 12.56 11.46 7.15
CA PRO A 523 11.54 11.70 6.15
C PRO A 523 10.94 10.38 5.66
N ALA A 524 9.63 10.22 5.80
CA ALA A 524 8.92 9.02 5.38
C ALA A 524 7.54 9.37 4.82
N THR A 525 6.96 8.42 4.10
CA THR A 525 5.55 8.46 3.71
C THR A 525 4.65 8.11 4.90
N PRO A 526 3.33 8.38 4.84
CA PRO A 526 2.39 7.97 5.89
C PRO A 526 2.38 6.46 6.18
N THR A 527 2.78 5.63 5.21
CA THR A 527 2.94 4.18 5.38
C THR A 527 4.29 3.75 5.94
N GLY A 528 5.19 4.72 6.25
CA GLY A 528 6.50 4.44 6.82
C GLY A 528 7.63 4.19 5.81
N LYS A 529 7.39 4.38 4.49
CA LYS A 529 8.43 4.27 3.47
C LYS A 529 9.37 5.47 3.52
N ILE A 530 10.68 5.23 3.69
CA ILE A 530 11.69 6.28 3.81
C ILE A 530 11.85 7.04 2.48
N LYS A 531 11.86 8.38 2.57
CA LYS A 531 12.15 9.30 1.45
C LYS A 531 13.66 9.58 1.41
N ARG A 532 14.43 8.64 0.84
CA ARG A 532 15.92 8.67 0.91
C ARG A 532 16.53 9.88 0.21
N SER A 533 15.94 10.36 -0.88
CA SER A 533 16.42 11.56 -1.57
C SER A 533 16.36 12.81 -0.68
N ILE A 534 15.30 12.95 0.13
CA ILE A 534 15.19 14.05 1.11
C ILE A 534 16.20 13.85 2.24
N LEU A 535 16.38 12.61 2.69
CA LEU A 535 17.35 12.29 3.73
C LEU A 535 18.79 12.57 3.28
N ALA A 536 19.11 12.35 2.00
CA ALA A 536 20.44 12.58 1.43
C ALA A 536 20.91 14.04 1.56
N GLU A 537 19.98 15.01 1.52
CA GLU A 537 20.29 16.44 1.68
C GLU A 537 21.02 16.76 3.00
N ARG A 538 20.81 15.96 4.04
CA ARG A 538 21.50 16.13 5.33
C ARG A 538 22.99 15.77 5.26
N PHE A 539 23.42 15.13 4.21
CA PHE A 539 24.81 14.70 3.99
C PHE A 539 25.56 15.54 2.94
N LYS A 540 24.93 16.58 2.38
CA LYS A 540 25.50 17.40 1.29
C LYS A 540 26.86 18.04 1.61
N ASP A 541 27.10 18.41 2.88
CA ASP A 541 28.34 19.05 3.34
C ASP A 541 29.55 18.09 3.29
N PHE A 542 29.31 16.80 3.06
CA PHE A 542 30.33 15.76 2.96
C PHE A 542 30.69 15.40 1.51
N SER A 543 30.14 16.10 0.51
CA SER A 543 30.32 15.81 -0.92
C SER A 543 31.77 15.87 -1.38
N LYS A 544 32.58 16.76 -0.79
CA LYS A 544 34.00 16.96 -1.11
C LYS A 544 34.98 16.30 -0.14
N LYS A 545 34.46 15.59 0.86
CA LYS A 545 35.28 15.01 1.92
C LYS A 545 35.82 13.65 1.49
N SER A 546 37.14 13.48 1.63
CA SER A 546 37.77 12.18 1.55
C SER A 546 37.61 11.41 2.87
N PHE A 547 37.24 10.13 2.78
CA PHE A 547 36.99 9.29 3.93
C PHE A 547 38.06 8.22 4.11
N GLY A 548 38.50 8.03 5.36
CA GLY A 548 39.29 6.87 5.78
C GLY A 548 38.44 5.63 6.02
N SER A 549 39.02 4.64 6.71
CA SER A 549 38.32 3.40 7.07
C SER A 549 37.21 3.62 8.12
N ASP A 550 37.35 4.60 9.00
CA ASP A 550 36.47 4.86 10.11
C ASP A 550 35.41 5.91 9.75
N PRO A 551 34.18 5.74 10.22
CA PRO A 551 33.10 6.70 9.98
C PRO A 551 33.31 8.01 10.76
N VAL A 552 32.86 9.11 10.15
CA VAL A 552 32.72 10.41 10.80
C VAL A 552 31.40 10.45 11.54
N PHE A 553 31.43 10.82 12.83
CA PHE A 553 30.24 10.93 13.66
C PHE A 553 29.87 12.40 13.88
N ILE A 554 28.62 12.74 13.61
CA ILE A 554 28.07 14.09 13.73
C ILE A 554 26.91 14.08 14.72
N LYS A 555 26.84 15.12 15.54
CA LYS A 555 25.72 15.43 16.42
C LYS A 555 24.98 16.63 15.82
N GLU A 556 23.69 16.45 15.48
CA GLU A 556 22.76 17.56 15.20
C GLU A 556 22.23 18.23 16.45
#